data_e37855d1e938caec72a80163c4ea2000
#
_entry.id   e37855d1e938caec72a80163c4ea2000
#
_cell.length_a   1.000
_cell.length_b   1.000
_cell.length_c   1.000
_cell.angle_alpha   90.00
_cell.angle_beta   90.00
_cell.angle_gamma   90.00
#
_symmetry.space_group_name_H-M   'P 1'
#
loop_
_entity.id
_entity.type
_entity.pdbx_description
1 polymer ?
#
loop_
_entity_poly.entity_id
_entity_poly.type
_entity_poly.pdbx_seq_one_letter_code
_entity_poly.pdbx_strand_id
1 'polypeptide(L)'
;QNPCGIDGNLYKVMQQRYRIEPWLRKELRTIPTEYKKYLEIGCGQGVDSFYICSNLNKETKYIGTDYSPVSLKHAASFISEAKKLFNLEVIPEFLHEDASSLKFSNEEFDFVYSNGVLHHTPNPQKCINEVYRILKRGGQAKIFLYRKYSLKVGVAKVLRLIQTIADKLLSKDRIIYNYLLKKGKSNFFGSMFLECFGVPWMEWYSRNELENMFKEFDSIKIEPICFNLPRLSKKEIDGY
;
A
#
# COMPACT_ATOMS: atom_id res chain seq x y z
N GLN A 1 -14.19 -5.61 -1.47
CA GLN A 1 -13.53 -6.33 -0.36
C GLN A 1 -12.03 -6.19 -0.54
N ASN A 2 -11.32 -5.69 0.48
CA ASN A 2 -9.86 -5.72 0.48
C ASN A 2 -9.41 -7.18 0.68
N PRO A 3 -8.82 -7.86 -0.32
CA PRO A 3 -8.42 -9.26 -0.19
C PRO A 3 -7.30 -9.47 0.85
N CYS A 4 -6.59 -8.40 1.19
CA CYS A 4 -5.51 -8.39 2.18
C CYS A 4 -5.98 -7.91 3.56
N GLY A 5 -7.28 -7.66 3.75
CA GLY A 5 -7.85 -7.26 5.03
C GLY A 5 -7.63 -8.34 6.09
N ILE A 6 -7.09 -7.93 7.24
CA ILE A 6 -6.73 -8.82 8.35
C ILE A 6 -7.74 -8.57 9.45
N ASP A 7 -8.35 -9.64 9.96
CA ASP A 7 -9.24 -9.58 11.12
C ASP A 7 -8.40 -9.58 12.40
N GLY A 8 -8.74 -8.72 13.34
CA GLY A 8 -8.09 -8.69 14.64
C GLY A 8 -7.96 -7.27 15.20
N ASN A 9 -7.22 -7.14 16.29
CA ASN A 9 -6.84 -5.83 16.83
C ASN A 9 -5.69 -5.22 16.01
N LEU A 10 -5.45 -3.92 16.18
CA LEU A 10 -4.43 -3.17 15.44
C LEU A 10 -3.04 -3.83 15.55
N TYR A 11 -2.66 -4.29 16.73
CA TYR A 11 -1.35 -4.93 16.96
C TYR A 11 -1.13 -6.16 16.07
N LYS A 12 -2.14 -7.06 15.97
CA LYS A 12 -2.07 -8.23 15.09
C LYS A 12 -2.00 -7.84 13.62
N VAL A 13 -2.80 -6.85 13.21
CA VAL A 13 -2.80 -6.33 11.84
C VAL A 13 -1.43 -5.77 11.47
N MET A 14 -0.83 -5.00 12.35
CA MET A 14 0.52 -4.45 12.20
C MET A 14 1.59 -5.54 12.10
N GLN A 15 1.60 -6.50 13.02
CA GLN A 15 2.55 -7.61 13.00
C GLN A 15 2.49 -8.35 11.68
N GLN A 16 1.28 -8.64 11.19
CA GLN A 16 1.11 -9.36 9.92
C GLN A 16 1.54 -8.48 8.73
N ARG A 17 1.21 -7.19 8.72
CA ARG A 17 1.63 -6.23 7.69
C ARG A 17 3.15 -6.21 7.54
N TYR A 18 3.87 -5.99 8.63
CA TYR A 18 5.34 -5.91 8.61
C TYR A 18 6.03 -7.27 8.49
N ARG A 19 5.36 -8.36 8.82
CA ARG A 19 5.84 -9.71 8.50
C ARG A 19 5.79 -10.01 7.00
N ILE A 20 4.76 -9.54 6.32
CA ILE A 20 4.59 -9.68 4.86
C ILE A 20 5.57 -8.78 4.11
N GLU A 21 5.77 -7.55 4.59
CA GLU A 21 6.64 -6.54 4.01
C GLU A 21 7.68 -6.04 5.02
N PRO A 22 8.69 -6.86 5.38
CA PRO A 22 9.65 -6.53 6.44
C PRO A 22 10.52 -5.30 6.11
N TRP A 23 10.67 -4.96 4.84
CA TRP A 23 11.35 -3.77 4.36
C TRP A 23 10.58 -2.48 4.64
N LEU A 24 9.26 -2.56 4.79
CA LEU A 24 8.37 -1.40 4.81
C LEU A 24 8.65 -0.46 5.99
N ARG A 25 8.90 -0.98 7.18
CA ARG A 25 9.20 -0.13 8.35
C ARG A 25 10.45 0.74 8.16
N LYS A 26 11.50 0.19 7.52
CA LYS A 26 12.69 0.96 7.17
C LYS A 26 12.31 2.11 6.24
N GLU A 27 11.48 1.85 5.25
CA GLU A 27 11.04 2.85 4.30
C GLU A 27 10.12 3.91 4.91
N LEU A 28 9.24 3.53 5.83
CA LEU A 28 8.39 4.49 6.55
C LEU A 28 9.20 5.46 7.42
N ARG A 29 10.33 5.00 8.00
CA ARG A 29 11.24 5.86 8.79
C ARG A 29 11.95 6.93 7.96
N THR A 30 12.00 6.79 6.65
CA THR A 30 12.62 7.79 5.76
C THR A 30 11.62 8.83 5.25
N ILE A 31 10.36 8.75 5.67
CA ILE A 31 9.37 9.79 5.37
C ILE A 31 9.77 11.05 6.15
N PRO A 32 9.89 12.20 5.47
CA PRO A 32 10.18 13.47 6.13
C PRO A 32 9.16 13.80 7.22
N THR A 33 9.55 14.45 8.28
CA THR A 33 8.67 14.78 9.42
C THR A 33 8.40 16.28 9.57
N GLU A 34 9.05 17.09 8.75
CA GLU A 34 9.03 18.56 8.80
C GLU A 34 7.84 19.20 8.03
N TYR A 35 7.14 18.43 7.22
CA TYR A 35 6.02 18.92 6.43
C TYR A 35 4.76 19.12 7.27
N LYS A 36 3.86 19.99 6.80
CA LYS A 36 2.62 20.34 7.53
C LYS A 36 1.40 19.54 7.07
N LYS A 37 1.37 19.11 5.81
CA LYS A 37 0.19 18.45 5.26
C LYS A 37 0.57 17.23 4.42
N TYR A 38 0.11 16.08 4.89
CA TYR A 38 0.38 14.77 4.30
C TYR A 38 -0.88 14.16 3.72
N LEU A 39 -0.73 13.47 2.60
CA LEU A 39 -1.75 12.60 2.04
C LEU A 39 -1.19 11.18 1.88
N GLU A 40 -1.94 10.21 2.35
CA GLU A 40 -1.75 8.80 1.99
C GLU A 40 -2.84 8.35 1.03
N ILE A 41 -2.45 7.83 -0.15
CA ILE A 41 -3.37 7.28 -1.14
C ILE A 41 -3.38 5.76 -1.01
N GLY A 42 -4.55 5.20 -0.66
CA GLY A 42 -4.74 3.77 -0.41
C GLY A 42 -4.31 3.35 0.99
N CYS A 43 -4.78 4.04 2.02
CA CYS A 43 -4.39 3.80 3.42
C CYS A 43 -4.87 2.44 3.97
N GLY A 44 -5.79 1.76 3.29
CA GLY A 44 -6.34 0.49 3.72
C GLY A 44 -6.91 0.56 5.15
N GLN A 45 -6.39 -0.27 6.04
CA GLN A 45 -6.78 -0.32 7.46
C GLN A 45 -6.01 0.69 8.35
N GLY A 46 -5.25 1.62 7.75
CA GLY A 46 -4.59 2.72 8.44
C GLY A 46 -3.27 2.36 9.16
N VAL A 47 -2.72 1.16 8.93
CA VAL A 47 -1.51 0.70 9.65
C VAL A 47 -0.31 1.61 9.38
N ASP A 48 -0.05 1.91 8.10
CA ASP A 48 1.05 2.77 7.70
C ASP A 48 0.77 4.21 8.17
N SER A 49 -0.50 4.68 8.08
CA SER A 49 -0.95 6.00 8.59
C SER A 49 -0.59 6.19 10.06
N PHE A 50 -0.94 5.21 10.92
CA PHE A 50 -0.65 5.32 12.37
C PHE A 50 0.83 5.34 12.65
N TYR A 51 1.61 4.51 11.95
CA TYR A 51 3.06 4.50 12.10
C TYR A 51 3.69 5.84 11.65
N ILE A 52 3.25 6.39 10.52
CA ILE A 52 3.74 7.69 10.04
C ILE A 52 3.36 8.77 11.04
N CYS A 53 2.09 8.85 11.44
CA CYS A 53 1.59 9.85 12.38
C CYS A 53 2.30 9.82 13.74
N SER A 54 2.81 8.67 14.19
CA SER A 54 3.56 8.56 15.44
C SER A 54 4.91 9.28 15.43
N ASN A 55 5.40 9.69 14.26
CA ASN A 55 6.66 10.39 14.08
C ASN A 55 6.48 11.85 13.62
N LEU A 56 5.25 12.31 13.42
CA LEU A 56 4.97 13.66 12.93
C LEU A 56 4.79 14.65 14.09
N ASN A 57 5.06 15.92 13.81
CA ASN A 57 4.81 17.01 14.74
C ASN A 57 3.30 17.23 14.93
N LYS A 58 2.88 17.57 16.15
CA LYS A 58 1.47 17.76 16.55
C LYS A 58 0.65 18.72 15.69
N GLU A 59 1.30 19.67 15.03
CA GLU A 59 0.65 20.64 14.14
C GLU A 59 0.43 20.13 12.72
N THR A 60 0.84 18.90 12.44
CA THR A 60 0.71 18.27 11.12
C THR A 60 -0.71 17.81 10.87
N LYS A 61 -1.22 18.07 9.67
CA LYS A 61 -2.45 17.45 9.16
C LYS A 61 -2.11 16.23 8.32
N TYR A 62 -2.67 15.07 8.70
CA TYR A 62 -2.52 13.82 7.95
C TYR A 62 -3.88 13.31 7.47
N ILE A 63 -3.99 13.07 6.17
CA ILE A 63 -5.19 12.52 5.53
C ILE A 63 -4.83 11.19 4.90
N GLY A 64 -5.55 10.13 5.26
CA GLY A 64 -5.50 8.82 4.61
C GLY A 64 -6.72 8.62 3.72
N THR A 65 -6.52 8.27 2.46
CA THR A 65 -7.64 7.99 1.54
C THR A 65 -7.63 6.53 1.09
N ASP A 66 -8.81 5.97 0.88
CA ASP A 66 -8.98 4.64 0.29
C ASP A 66 -10.29 4.57 -0.50
N TYR A 67 -10.30 3.75 -1.53
CA TYR A 67 -11.51 3.50 -2.34
C TYR A 67 -12.50 2.55 -1.65
N SER A 68 -12.06 1.80 -0.64
CA SER A 68 -12.86 0.83 0.09
C SER A 68 -13.46 1.43 1.38
N PRO A 69 -14.78 1.68 1.44
CA PRO A 69 -15.43 2.15 2.67
C PRO A 69 -15.25 1.17 3.84
N VAL A 70 -15.12 -0.13 3.54
CA VAL A 70 -14.89 -1.16 4.57
C VAL A 70 -13.49 -1.00 5.18
N SER A 71 -12.47 -0.76 4.37
CA SER A 71 -11.10 -0.48 4.86
C SER A 71 -11.07 0.75 5.75
N LEU A 72 -11.71 1.84 5.32
CA LEU A 72 -11.80 3.09 6.09
C LEU A 72 -12.54 2.92 7.42
N LYS A 73 -13.60 2.10 7.43
CA LYS A 73 -14.31 1.78 8.68
C LYS A 73 -13.39 1.05 9.67
N HIS A 74 -12.57 0.11 9.20
CA HIS A 74 -11.56 -0.54 10.03
C HIS A 74 -10.50 0.44 10.51
N ALA A 75 -9.95 1.28 9.62
CA ALA A 75 -8.98 2.30 9.97
C ALA A 75 -9.52 3.22 11.08
N ALA A 76 -10.73 3.72 10.92
CA ALA A 76 -11.38 4.57 11.93
C ALA A 76 -11.58 3.84 13.26
N SER A 77 -11.94 2.55 13.25
CA SER A 77 -12.13 1.75 14.48
C SER A 77 -10.82 1.54 15.26
N PHE A 78 -9.67 1.60 14.62
CA PHE A 78 -8.36 1.41 15.24
C PHE A 78 -7.79 2.71 15.87
N ILE A 79 -8.37 3.88 15.63
CA ILE A 79 -7.83 5.15 16.14
C ILE A 79 -7.62 5.13 17.66
N SER A 80 -8.57 4.60 18.42
CA SER A 80 -8.47 4.55 19.90
C SER A 80 -7.33 3.64 20.37
N GLU A 81 -7.14 2.49 19.71
CA GLU A 81 -6.03 1.57 19.99
C GLU A 81 -4.70 2.18 19.56
N ALA A 82 -4.65 2.81 18.39
CA ALA A 82 -3.47 3.48 17.87
C ALA A 82 -2.98 4.62 18.76
N LYS A 83 -3.92 5.45 19.28
CA LYS A 83 -3.59 6.50 20.25
C LYS A 83 -2.84 5.97 21.46
N LYS A 84 -3.29 4.84 22.00
CA LYS A 84 -2.65 4.20 23.16
C LYS A 84 -1.31 3.54 22.80
N LEU A 85 -1.27 2.82 21.66
CA LEU A 85 -0.10 2.04 21.26
C LEU A 85 1.08 2.93 20.85
N PHE A 86 0.83 4.04 20.18
CA PHE A 86 1.86 4.93 19.62
C PHE A 86 1.97 6.27 20.34
N ASN A 87 1.14 6.54 21.35
CA ASN A 87 1.03 7.86 21.97
C ASN A 87 0.82 8.97 20.93
N LEU A 88 -0.14 8.75 19.99
CA LEU A 88 -0.34 9.64 18.84
C LEU A 88 -0.78 11.05 19.27
N GLU A 89 -0.03 12.04 18.84
CA GLU A 89 -0.42 13.45 18.87
C GLU A 89 -1.15 13.85 17.58
N VAL A 90 -0.72 13.30 16.43
CA VAL A 90 -1.37 13.50 15.12
C VAL A 90 -2.37 12.37 14.88
N ILE A 91 -3.64 12.73 14.73
CA ILE A 91 -4.70 11.77 14.44
C ILE A 91 -5.02 11.83 12.95
N PRO A 92 -4.85 10.72 12.20
CA PRO A 92 -5.17 10.70 10.79
C PRO A 92 -6.67 10.87 10.55
N GLU A 93 -7.03 11.69 9.57
CA GLU A 93 -8.37 11.77 9.01
C GLU A 93 -8.50 10.76 7.87
N PHE A 94 -9.56 9.94 7.86
CA PHE A 94 -9.77 8.92 6.82
C PHE A 94 -10.93 9.30 5.91
N LEU A 95 -10.65 9.41 4.59
CA LEU A 95 -11.62 9.87 3.59
C LEU A 95 -11.77 8.85 2.46
N HIS A 96 -13.02 8.73 1.95
CA HIS A 96 -13.31 7.90 0.79
C HIS A 96 -13.03 8.68 -0.50
N GLU A 97 -11.99 8.29 -1.25
CA GLU A 97 -11.58 8.95 -2.48
C GLU A 97 -11.16 7.94 -3.54
N ASP A 98 -11.31 8.32 -4.80
CA ASP A 98 -10.74 7.63 -5.95
C ASP A 98 -9.38 8.26 -6.28
N ALA A 99 -8.31 7.46 -6.25
CA ALA A 99 -6.96 7.90 -6.57
C ALA A 99 -6.82 8.52 -7.97
N SER A 100 -7.72 8.19 -8.89
CA SER A 100 -7.75 8.73 -10.25
C SER A 100 -8.53 10.04 -10.39
N SER A 101 -9.19 10.51 -9.30
CA SER A 101 -10.01 11.73 -9.30
C SER A 101 -10.19 12.25 -7.88
N LEU A 102 -9.10 12.75 -7.30
CA LEU A 102 -9.06 13.24 -5.93
C LEU A 102 -9.78 14.58 -5.79
N LYS A 103 -10.60 14.73 -4.75
CA LYS A 103 -11.37 15.95 -4.49
C LYS A 103 -10.57 17.00 -3.67
N PHE A 104 -9.27 17.07 -3.89
CA PHE A 104 -8.39 18.04 -3.28
C PHE A 104 -8.03 19.14 -4.27
N SER A 105 -7.67 20.31 -3.75
CA SER A 105 -7.21 21.44 -4.56
C SER A 105 -5.84 21.16 -5.17
N ASN A 106 -5.49 21.93 -6.22
CA ASN A 106 -4.13 21.93 -6.72
C ASN A 106 -3.18 22.45 -5.64
N GLU A 107 -1.95 21.93 -5.62
CA GLU A 107 -0.88 22.37 -4.73
C GLU A 107 -1.31 22.41 -3.24
N GLU A 108 -2.01 21.35 -2.79
CA GLU A 108 -2.58 21.29 -1.44
C GLU A 108 -1.68 20.60 -0.43
N PHE A 109 -0.89 19.59 -0.85
CA PHE A 109 -0.10 18.74 0.05
C PHE A 109 1.40 18.99 -0.08
N ASP A 110 2.09 18.91 1.05
CA ASP A 110 3.55 19.01 1.08
C ASP A 110 4.18 17.63 0.79
N PHE A 111 3.50 16.55 1.19
CA PHE A 111 3.98 15.18 1.00
C PHE A 111 2.84 14.22 0.63
N VAL A 112 3.09 13.36 -0.36
CA VAL A 112 2.17 12.29 -0.76
C VAL A 112 2.84 10.94 -0.60
N TYR A 113 2.17 10.02 0.07
CA TYR A 113 2.58 8.63 0.24
C TYR A 113 1.59 7.68 -0.43
N SER A 114 2.08 6.65 -1.10
CA SER A 114 1.24 5.56 -1.62
C SER A 114 2.02 4.25 -1.71
N ASN A 115 1.49 3.20 -1.10
CA ASN A 115 2.15 1.89 -1.11
C ASN A 115 1.20 0.79 -1.60
N GLY A 116 1.55 0.21 -2.74
CA GLY A 116 0.84 -0.97 -3.25
C GLY A 116 -0.56 -0.67 -3.81
N VAL A 117 -0.83 0.54 -4.31
CA VAL A 117 -2.18 0.98 -4.70
C VAL A 117 -2.28 1.37 -6.17
N LEU A 118 -1.48 2.33 -6.64
CA LEU A 118 -1.70 2.98 -7.92
C LEU A 118 -1.65 2.01 -9.11
N HIS A 119 -0.81 0.98 -9.02
CA HIS A 119 -0.71 -0.07 -10.05
C HIS A 119 -1.86 -1.10 -10.01
N HIS A 120 -2.78 -0.96 -9.06
CA HIS A 120 -4.03 -1.73 -8.98
C HIS A 120 -5.25 -0.93 -9.45
N THR A 121 -5.04 0.24 -10.04
CA THR A 121 -6.12 1.05 -10.62
C THR A 121 -6.26 0.78 -12.12
N PRO A 122 -7.44 1.04 -12.71
CA PRO A 122 -7.62 0.90 -14.16
C PRO A 122 -6.76 1.85 -14.99
N ASN A 123 -6.36 3.00 -14.42
CA ASN A 123 -5.54 4.01 -15.10
C ASN A 123 -4.49 4.58 -14.14
N PRO A 124 -3.34 3.90 -13.95
CA PRO A 124 -2.27 4.36 -13.06
C PRO A 124 -1.70 5.72 -13.45
N GLN A 125 -1.62 6.04 -14.75
CA GLN A 125 -1.12 7.34 -15.20
C GLN A 125 -2.02 8.50 -14.70
N LYS A 126 -3.35 8.30 -14.72
CA LYS A 126 -4.28 9.30 -14.21
C LYS A 126 -4.07 9.54 -12.71
N CYS A 127 -3.79 8.48 -11.94
CA CYS A 127 -3.45 8.60 -10.53
C CYS A 127 -2.15 9.38 -10.31
N ILE A 128 -1.11 9.13 -11.12
CA ILE A 128 0.16 9.87 -11.05
C ILE A 128 -0.06 11.36 -11.39
N ASN A 129 -0.90 11.66 -12.38
CA ASN A 129 -1.24 13.04 -12.72
C ASN A 129 -1.99 13.74 -11.58
N GLU A 130 -2.86 13.03 -10.86
CA GLU A 130 -3.50 13.55 -9.65
C GLU A 130 -2.49 13.82 -8.53
N VAL A 131 -1.53 12.92 -8.31
CA VAL A 131 -0.44 13.15 -7.33
C VAL A 131 0.33 14.42 -7.70
N TYR A 132 0.69 14.60 -8.98
CA TYR A 132 1.38 15.79 -9.46
C TYR A 132 0.55 17.07 -9.20
N ARG A 133 -0.74 17.03 -9.55
CA ARG A 133 -1.65 18.15 -9.40
C ARG A 133 -1.81 18.65 -7.96
N ILE A 134 -1.92 17.71 -7.02
CA ILE A 134 -2.19 18.06 -5.61
C ILE A 134 -0.94 18.37 -4.80
N LEU A 135 0.26 18.02 -5.29
CA LEU A 135 1.52 18.36 -4.65
C LEU A 135 1.82 19.85 -4.82
N LYS A 136 2.24 20.49 -3.75
CA LYS A 136 2.80 21.84 -3.78
C LYS A 136 4.10 21.87 -4.55
N ARG A 137 4.48 23.03 -5.04
CA ARG A 137 5.83 23.25 -5.57
C ARG A 137 6.86 22.95 -4.49
N GLY A 138 7.86 22.13 -4.82
CA GLY A 138 8.84 21.63 -3.87
C GLY A 138 8.31 20.53 -2.92
N GLY A 139 7.04 20.14 -3.04
CA GLY A 139 6.49 18.99 -2.35
C GLY A 139 7.09 17.68 -2.86
N GLN A 140 6.98 16.63 -2.07
CA GLN A 140 7.57 15.32 -2.36
C GLN A 140 6.50 14.21 -2.37
N ALA A 141 6.74 13.18 -3.20
CA ALA A 141 5.94 11.96 -3.18
C ALA A 141 6.83 10.73 -2.97
N LYS A 142 6.37 9.77 -2.16
CA LYS A 142 6.97 8.45 -2.01
C LYS A 142 5.96 7.39 -2.43
N ILE A 143 6.22 6.75 -3.56
CA ILE A 143 5.28 5.84 -4.22
C ILE A 143 5.94 4.48 -4.45
N PHE A 144 5.27 3.40 -4.04
CA PHE A 144 5.73 2.03 -4.25
C PHE A 144 4.91 1.35 -5.35
N LEU A 145 5.62 0.88 -6.38
CA LEU A 145 5.03 0.22 -7.54
C LEU A 145 5.72 -1.12 -7.81
N TYR A 146 5.04 -2.03 -8.50
CA TYR A 146 5.61 -3.33 -8.82
C TYR A 146 6.62 -3.24 -9.98
N ARG A 147 7.77 -3.86 -9.75
CA ARG A 147 8.83 -3.96 -10.77
C ARG A 147 8.54 -5.08 -11.77
N LYS A 148 8.63 -4.78 -13.07
CA LYS A 148 8.33 -5.68 -14.21
C LYS A 148 9.09 -7.01 -14.17
N TYR A 149 10.35 -6.97 -13.81
CA TYR A 149 11.25 -8.13 -13.80
C TYR A 149 11.54 -8.62 -12.37
N SER A 150 10.53 -8.66 -11.51
CA SER A 150 10.67 -9.25 -10.19
C SER A 150 10.21 -10.70 -10.16
N LEU A 151 10.82 -11.50 -9.27
CA LEU A 151 10.41 -12.90 -9.07
C LEU A 151 8.92 -13.00 -8.70
N LYS A 152 8.42 -12.07 -7.84
CA LYS A 152 7.01 -12.00 -7.44
C LYS A 152 6.09 -11.86 -8.67
N VAL A 153 6.43 -10.98 -9.60
CA VAL A 153 5.65 -10.77 -10.82
C VAL A 153 5.73 -11.99 -11.75
N GLY A 154 6.90 -12.62 -11.87
CA GLY A 154 7.05 -13.85 -12.63
C GLY A 154 6.15 -14.97 -12.13
N VAL A 155 6.18 -15.22 -10.83
CA VAL A 155 5.32 -16.21 -10.18
C VAL A 155 3.83 -15.86 -10.35
N ALA A 156 3.45 -14.59 -10.16
CA ALA A 156 2.07 -14.14 -10.36
C ALA A 156 1.55 -14.39 -11.77
N LYS A 157 2.37 -14.14 -12.80
CA LYS A 157 2.01 -14.43 -14.21
C LYS A 157 1.75 -15.92 -14.45
N VAL A 158 2.64 -16.78 -13.96
CA VAL A 158 2.51 -18.24 -14.10
C VAL A 158 1.23 -18.72 -13.42
N LEU A 159 0.98 -18.28 -12.20
CA LEU A 159 -0.20 -18.65 -11.43
C LEU A 159 -1.51 -18.16 -12.07
N ARG A 160 -1.54 -16.93 -12.60
CA ARG A 160 -2.69 -16.42 -13.34
C ARG A 160 -2.96 -17.23 -14.61
N LEU A 161 -1.92 -17.63 -15.33
CA LEU A 161 -2.05 -18.50 -16.49
C LEU A 161 -2.64 -19.86 -16.10
N ILE A 162 -2.13 -20.49 -15.02
CA ILE A 162 -2.65 -21.76 -14.51
C ILE A 162 -4.12 -21.61 -14.09
N GLN A 163 -4.48 -20.51 -13.42
CA GLN A 163 -5.87 -20.23 -13.08
C GLN A 163 -6.77 -20.14 -14.33
N THR A 164 -6.35 -19.38 -15.34
CA THR A 164 -7.12 -19.21 -16.58
C THR A 164 -7.35 -20.55 -17.27
N ILE A 165 -6.35 -21.41 -17.29
CA ILE A 165 -6.45 -22.76 -17.87
C ILE A 165 -7.41 -23.62 -17.03
N ALA A 166 -7.27 -23.62 -15.71
CA ALA A 166 -8.12 -24.39 -14.80
C ALA A 166 -9.58 -23.96 -14.88
N ASP A 167 -9.84 -22.64 -14.88
CA ASP A 167 -11.19 -22.10 -14.99
C ASP A 167 -11.85 -22.52 -16.32
N LYS A 168 -11.10 -22.50 -17.41
CA LYS A 168 -11.58 -22.91 -18.75
C LYS A 168 -11.86 -24.41 -18.82
N LEU A 169 -10.99 -25.25 -18.27
CA LEU A 169 -11.13 -26.71 -18.28
C LEU A 169 -12.27 -27.20 -17.38
N LEU A 170 -12.49 -26.57 -16.24
CA LEU A 170 -13.44 -26.99 -15.24
C LEU A 170 -14.76 -26.22 -15.29
N SER A 171 -14.92 -25.31 -16.27
CA SER A 171 -16.11 -24.44 -16.44
C SER A 171 -16.53 -23.75 -15.12
N LYS A 172 -15.55 -23.36 -14.30
CA LYS A 172 -15.77 -22.68 -13.02
C LYS A 172 -14.87 -21.44 -12.94
N ASP A 173 -15.37 -20.40 -12.32
CA ASP A 173 -14.63 -19.14 -12.19
C ASP A 173 -13.78 -19.11 -10.92
N ARG A 174 -12.53 -18.66 -11.05
CA ARG A 174 -11.59 -18.37 -9.94
C ARG A 174 -11.35 -19.53 -8.97
N ILE A 175 -11.20 -20.76 -9.47
CA ILE A 175 -11.08 -21.98 -8.66
C ILE A 175 -9.90 -21.92 -7.70
N ILE A 176 -8.72 -21.58 -8.21
CA ILE A 176 -7.49 -21.51 -7.41
C ILE A 176 -7.61 -20.40 -6.37
N TYR A 177 -8.11 -19.23 -6.75
CA TYR A 177 -8.35 -18.12 -5.85
C TYR A 177 -9.30 -18.51 -4.71
N ASN A 178 -10.44 -19.11 -5.02
CA ASN A 178 -11.42 -19.54 -4.03
C ASN A 178 -10.87 -20.61 -3.08
N TYR A 179 -10.05 -21.54 -3.60
CA TYR A 179 -9.38 -22.55 -2.79
C TYR A 179 -8.36 -21.92 -1.82
N LEU A 180 -7.55 -20.97 -2.32
CA LEU A 180 -6.54 -20.27 -1.52
C LEU A 180 -7.19 -19.34 -0.50
N LEU A 181 -8.31 -18.68 -0.81
CA LEU A 181 -9.10 -17.90 0.15
C LEU A 181 -9.54 -18.74 1.36
N LYS A 182 -9.96 -19.98 1.12
CA LYS A 182 -10.38 -20.87 2.21
C LYS A 182 -9.22 -21.34 3.11
N LYS A 183 -8.02 -21.49 2.54
CA LYS A 183 -6.84 -22.01 3.26
C LYS A 183 -5.82 -20.96 3.68
N GLY A 184 -5.79 -19.79 3.04
CA GLY A 184 -4.61 -18.93 2.97
C GLY A 184 -4.57 -17.70 3.85
N LYS A 185 -5.62 -17.38 4.63
CA LYS A 185 -5.65 -16.12 5.42
C LYS A 185 -4.60 -16.04 6.53
N SER A 186 -3.98 -17.15 6.92
CA SER A 186 -3.06 -17.19 8.07
C SER A 186 -1.57 -17.31 7.74
N ASN A 187 -1.20 -17.52 6.47
CA ASN A 187 0.18 -17.80 6.10
C ASN A 187 0.74 -16.73 5.14
N PHE A 188 2.04 -16.40 5.31
CA PHE A 188 2.80 -15.48 4.44
C PHE A 188 2.58 -15.74 2.93
N PHE A 189 2.67 -17.00 2.51
CA PHE A 189 2.40 -17.38 1.12
C PHE A 189 0.96 -17.12 0.69
N GLY A 190 -0.02 -17.35 1.56
CA GLY A 190 -1.43 -17.11 1.27
C GLY A 190 -1.72 -15.63 0.99
N SER A 191 -1.15 -14.71 1.77
CA SER A 191 -1.31 -13.27 1.54
C SER A 191 -0.66 -12.83 0.23
N MET A 192 0.54 -13.32 -0.08
CA MET A 192 1.22 -13.03 -1.34
C MET A 192 0.42 -13.56 -2.55
N PHE A 193 -0.15 -14.75 -2.45
CA PHE A 193 -1.00 -15.32 -3.49
C PHE A 193 -2.32 -14.57 -3.64
N LEU A 194 -2.94 -14.12 -2.55
CA LEU A 194 -4.16 -13.31 -2.58
C LEU A 194 -3.93 -11.98 -3.28
N GLU A 195 -2.80 -11.31 -3.06
CA GLU A 195 -2.43 -10.11 -3.82
C GLU A 195 -2.31 -10.40 -5.32
N CYS A 196 -1.68 -11.52 -5.69
CA CYS A 196 -1.48 -11.87 -7.10
C CYS A 196 -2.79 -12.21 -7.83
N PHE A 197 -3.75 -12.82 -7.14
CA PHE A 197 -5.02 -13.31 -7.75
C PHE A 197 -6.24 -12.48 -7.39
N GLY A 198 -6.22 -11.81 -6.24
CA GLY A 198 -7.39 -11.14 -5.66
C GLY A 198 -7.70 -9.78 -6.25
N VAL A 199 -6.72 -9.16 -6.90
CA VAL A 199 -6.88 -7.84 -7.51
C VAL A 199 -7.19 -7.96 -9.00
N PRO A 200 -8.24 -7.29 -9.51
CA PRO A 200 -8.62 -7.37 -10.92
C PRO A 200 -7.57 -6.73 -11.83
N TRP A 201 -6.94 -5.65 -11.38
CA TRP A 201 -5.93 -4.91 -12.11
C TRP A 201 -4.59 -5.03 -11.40
N MET A 202 -3.53 -5.32 -12.13
CA MET A 202 -2.17 -5.36 -11.63
C MET A 202 -1.20 -5.00 -12.75
N GLU A 203 -0.62 -3.83 -12.64
CA GLU A 203 0.41 -3.34 -13.55
C GLU A 203 1.80 -3.45 -12.92
N TRP A 204 2.80 -3.56 -13.76
CA TRP A 204 4.21 -3.61 -13.35
C TRP A 204 5.06 -2.84 -14.36
N TYR A 205 6.09 -2.19 -13.87
CA TYR A 205 6.82 -1.22 -14.65
C TYR A 205 8.32 -1.51 -14.72
N SER A 206 8.92 -1.26 -15.87
CA SER A 206 10.36 -1.10 -16.04
C SER A 206 10.77 0.31 -15.58
N ARG A 207 12.09 0.53 -15.46
CA ARG A 207 12.63 1.84 -15.11
C ARG A 207 12.20 2.93 -16.11
N ASN A 208 12.35 2.65 -17.41
CA ASN A 208 12.01 3.60 -18.46
C ASN A 208 10.52 3.95 -18.48
N GLU A 209 9.64 2.96 -18.23
CA GLU A 209 8.19 3.21 -18.11
C GLU A 209 7.90 4.14 -16.93
N LEU A 210 8.56 3.94 -15.78
CA LEU A 210 8.41 4.85 -14.63
C LEU A 210 8.94 6.24 -14.92
N GLU A 211 10.13 6.38 -15.50
CA GLU A 211 10.69 7.69 -15.87
C GLU A 211 9.74 8.45 -16.81
N ASN A 212 9.09 7.77 -17.74
CA ASN A 212 8.11 8.39 -18.61
C ASN A 212 6.80 8.75 -17.88
N MET A 213 6.32 7.89 -16.97
CA MET A 213 5.10 8.16 -16.20
C MET A 213 5.21 9.37 -15.28
N PHE A 214 6.39 9.61 -14.73
CA PHE A 214 6.68 10.68 -13.78
C PHE A 214 7.41 11.89 -14.42
N LYS A 215 7.45 11.98 -15.73
CA LYS A 215 8.21 13.00 -16.47
C LYS A 215 7.85 14.46 -16.15
N GLU A 216 6.65 14.71 -15.62
CA GLU A 216 6.22 16.05 -15.21
C GLU A 216 6.84 16.50 -13.87
N PHE A 217 7.43 15.56 -13.09
CA PHE A 217 8.08 15.88 -11.82
C PHE A 217 9.51 16.40 -12.07
N ASP A 218 9.94 17.41 -11.32
CA ASP A 218 11.25 18.04 -11.47
C ASP A 218 12.42 17.08 -11.24
N SER A 219 12.25 16.11 -10.34
CA SER A 219 13.24 15.07 -10.07
C SER A 219 12.60 13.73 -9.71
N ILE A 220 13.19 12.65 -10.19
CA ILE A 220 12.72 11.29 -9.95
C ILE A 220 13.88 10.45 -9.44
N LYS A 221 13.69 9.84 -8.27
CA LYS A 221 14.62 8.84 -7.74
C LYS A 221 13.94 7.48 -7.75
N ILE A 222 14.42 6.55 -8.57
CA ILE A 222 13.89 5.19 -8.68
C ILE A 222 14.87 4.22 -8.02
N GLU A 223 14.43 3.60 -6.92
CA GLU A 223 15.21 2.65 -6.15
C GLU A 223 14.51 1.28 -6.11
N PRO A 224 15.17 0.19 -6.51
CA PRO A 224 14.61 -1.14 -6.39
C PRO A 224 14.67 -1.58 -4.92
N ILE A 225 13.52 -1.96 -4.37
CA ILE A 225 13.48 -2.66 -3.09
C ILE A 225 13.68 -4.14 -3.39
N CYS A 226 14.82 -4.67 -3.00
CA CYS A 226 15.12 -6.09 -3.11
C CYS A 226 14.47 -6.82 -1.94
N PHE A 227 13.68 -7.85 -2.25
CA PHE A 227 13.27 -8.85 -1.28
C PHE A 227 14.52 -9.66 -0.88
N ASN A 228 15.21 -9.23 0.14
CA ASN A 228 16.07 -10.16 0.86
C ASN A 228 15.11 -11.09 1.57
N LEU A 229 15.12 -12.38 1.24
CA LEU A 229 14.46 -13.40 2.05
C LEU A 229 14.92 -13.18 3.48
N PRO A 230 14.04 -12.82 4.41
CA PRO A 230 14.47 -12.52 5.75
C PRO A 230 15.13 -13.78 6.31
N ARG A 231 16.40 -13.70 6.66
CA ARG A 231 16.92 -14.55 7.72
C ARG A 231 16.21 -14.07 8.98
N LEU A 232 15.02 -14.62 9.22
CA LEU A 232 14.24 -14.34 10.41
C LEU A 232 15.03 -14.87 11.61
N SER A 233 15.83 -14.02 12.23
CA SER A 233 16.31 -14.29 13.57
C SER A 233 15.14 -14.03 14.53
N LYS A 234 14.92 -14.95 15.46
CA LYS A 234 13.87 -14.85 16.49
C LYS A 234 13.96 -13.53 17.29
N LYS A 235 15.14 -12.92 17.37
CA LYS A 235 15.41 -11.66 18.07
C LYS A 235 14.83 -10.40 17.43
N GLU A 236 14.51 -10.40 16.13
CA GLU A 236 13.93 -9.23 15.47
C GLU A 236 12.39 -9.17 15.60
N ILE A 237 11.76 -10.23 16.09
CA ILE A 237 10.32 -10.31 16.29
C ILE A 237 9.92 -9.81 17.69
N ASP A 238 10.79 -9.92 18.67
CA ASP A 238 10.53 -9.62 20.09
C ASP A 238 10.97 -8.20 20.52
N GLY A 239 11.43 -7.37 19.60
CA GLY A 239 11.92 -6.01 19.85
C GLY A 239 10.80 -4.95 19.82
N TYR A 240 9.72 -5.18 20.57
CA TYR A 240 8.62 -4.22 20.84
C TYR A 240 8.28 -4.21 22.33
#